data_6e6bb138e3a0c53e6a25d6f042998604
#
_entry.id   6e6bb138e3a0c53e6a25d6f042998604
#
_cell.length_a   1.000
_cell.length_b   1.000
_cell.length_c   1.000
_cell.angle_alpha   90.00
_cell.angle_beta   90.00
_cell.angle_gamma   90.00
#
_symmetry.space_group_name_H-M   'P 1'
#
loop_
_entity.id
_entity.type
_entity.pdbx_description
1 polymer ?
#
loop_
_entity_poly.entity_id
_entity_poly.type
_entity_poly.pdbx_seq_one_letter_code
_entity_poly.pdbx_strand_id
1 'polypeptide(L)'
;MWRSKTIVIGLIVLGFVVCTEGLAAGVGQLQPIAYRSDAIVDGGALFDCPNDRFAAAPAGCGTVSPRAVVATPAYRDFRFHVAVDARDAASESLDCVRFDFSGRGQFADAPVLPMRAIGPDHYAFGPAEVTITHAGRTIPAQIRGEYTHRGQTRWIGVKIGTGLQGLCQFGDNARWLVILDGTGNLDCADPMNARLIDGRLVIRPEDEAGVLRVSNGTLTGDTILVDVAPPGSARRRLVEQLYGQPVWVDGKWYRITVSPDRTRVSATAVDLPTGRLKTDHNSWSTRLVGEDGTFVAIGIAEPDGPAIPAGRYAVMGFHQYIRGEGVSGSITCRNRDVTDGRPYIIEVRPGQTTLLKVGSPLTANLTARQAGGTVTFQVTFTDADGGAVDALQTNRSDGLAAAPDLEIHDAAGRSLFVGKLSFSGQLIYSLRWPVPAGVSGELTATLKNVVGPCPIATTPLRFTISTDGQ
;
A
#
# COMPACT_ATOMS: atom_id res chain seq x y z
N MET A 1 27.21 10.15 -7.95
CA MET A 1 28.00 9.51 -6.88
C MET A 1 27.13 9.45 -5.61
N TRP A 2 26.22 8.47 -5.55
CA TRP A 2 25.31 8.30 -4.42
C TRP A 2 25.99 7.42 -3.38
N ARG A 3 26.30 8.01 -2.23
CA ARG A 3 26.71 7.26 -1.06
C ARG A 3 25.48 6.53 -0.52
N SER A 4 25.50 5.20 -0.64
CA SER A 4 24.62 4.31 0.09
C SER A 4 24.68 4.68 1.57
N LYS A 5 23.64 5.33 2.10
CA LYS A 5 23.47 5.47 3.54
C LYS A 5 23.01 4.13 4.06
N THR A 6 23.96 3.37 4.56
CA THR A 6 23.66 2.21 5.41
C THR A 6 22.96 2.76 6.65
N ILE A 7 21.63 2.57 6.72
CA ILE A 7 20.85 2.86 7.91
C ILE A 7 21.23 1.76 8.92
N VAL A 8 22.09 2.09 9.86
CA VAL A 8 22.34 1.26 11.04
C VAL A 8 21.14 1.45 11.95
N ILE A 9 20.22 0.49 11.94
CA ILE A 9 19.10 0.43 12.89
C ILE A 9 19.71 0.06 14.24
N GLY A 10 19.85 1.06 15.11
CA GLY A 10 20.20 0.85 16.52
C GLY A 10 19.05 0.10 17.21
N LEU A 11 19.17 -1.21 17.29
CA LEU A 11 18.30 -2.05 18.11
C LEU A 11 18.68 -1.81 19.55
N ILE A 12 17.79 -1.17 20.33
CA ILE A 12 17.86 -1.26 21.80
C ILE A 12 17.50 -2.71 22.14
N VAL A 13 18.51 -3.52 22.35
CA VAL A 13 18.36 -4.86 22.94
C VAL A 13 18.09 -4.64 24.42
N LEU A 14 16.83 -4.52 24.79
CA LEU A 14 16.42 -4.77 26.17
C LEU A 14 16.70 -6.24 26.45
N GLY A 15 17.67 -6.50 27.33
CA GLY A 15 18.01 -7.85 27.76
C GLY A 15 16.80 -8.53 28.40
N PHE A 16 16.25 -9.49 27.70
CA PHE A 16 15.20 -10.35 28.23
C PHE A 16 15.85 -11.45 29.08
N VAL A 17 15.59 -11.41 30.37
CA VAL A 17 15.69 -12.60 31.23
C VAL A 17 14.50 -13.48 30.84
N VAL A 18 14.76 -14.51 30.03
CA VAL A 18 13.77 -15.54 29.72
C VAL A 18 13.64 -16.41 30.96
N CYS A 19 12.61 -16.17 31.76
CA CYS A 19 12.15 -17.18 32.72
C CYS A 19 11.60 -18.36 31.89
N THR A 20 12.36 -19.42 31.80
CA THR A 20 11.93 -20.70 31.21
C THR A 20 11.07 -21.48 32.20
N GLU A 21 9.94 -20.94 32.60
CA GLU A 21 8.88 -21.74 33.21
C GLU A 21 8.13 -22.47 32.08
N GLY A 22 8.11 -23.79 32.17
CA GLY A 22 7.64 -24.75 31.18
C GLY A 22 6.46 -24.31 30.32
N LEU A 23 6.76 -23.76 29.16
CA LEU A 23 5.75 -23.50 28.13
C LEU A 23 5.19 -24.84 27.65
N ALA A 24 3.90 -25.04 27.81
CA ALA A 24 3.19 -26.13 27.13
C ALA A 24 3.53 -26.03 25.64
N ALA A 25 3.96 -27.15 25.04
CA ALA A 25 4.41 -27.20 23.66
C ALA A 25 3.42 -26.50 22.73
N GLY A 26 3.86 -25.44 22.05
CA GLY A 26 3.10 -24.75 21.03
C GLY A 26 2.50 -23.38 21.39
N VAL A 27 2.53 -22.97 22.65
CA VAL A 27 1.93 -21.68 23.09
C VAL A 27 3.02 -20.66 23.42
N GLY A 28 3.01 -19.52 22.72
CA GLY A 28 3.88 -18.37 23.01
C GLY A 28 3.18 -17.28 23.79
N GLN A 29 3.95 -16.47 24.51
CA GLN A 29 3.45 -15.25 25.16
C GLN A 29 3.57 -14.05 24.24
N LEU A 30 2.55 -13.18 24.25
CA LEU A 30 2.49 -11.94 23.50
C LEU A 30 2.63 -10.74 24.43
N GLN A 31 3.32 -9.72 23.95
CA GLN A 31 3.47 -8.43 24.59
C GLN A 31 3.00 -7.33 23.64
N PRO A 32 2.21 -6.35 24.11
CA PRO A 32 1.85 -5.20 23.30
C PRO A 32 3.07 -4.32 23.02
N ILE A 33 3.14 -3.77 21.81
CA ILE A 33 4.22 -2.89 21.36
C ILE A 33 3.70 -1.67 20.62
N ALA A 34 4.43 -0.55 20.74
CA ALA A 34 4.34 0.55 19.81
C ALA A 34 5.12 0.17 18.54
N TYR A 35 4.45 0.13 17.41
CA TYR A 35 5.06 -0.30 16.16
C TYR A 35 5.45 0.90 15.30
N ARG A 36 6.71 0.93 14.84
CA ARG A 36 7.18 1.93 13.88
C ARG A 36 6.69 1.57 12.49
N SER A 37 5.72 2.32 11.99
CA SER A 37 5.10 2.10 10.69
C SER A 37 6.04 2.28 9.48
N ASP A 38 7.28 2.73 9.71
CA ASP A 38 8.30 2.98 8.67
C ASP A 38 9.41 1.93 8.64
N ALA A 39 9.39 0.93 9.55
CA ALA A 39 10.56 0.08 9.75
C ALA A 39 10.69 -1.08 8.74
N ILE A 40 9.62 -1.75 8.31
CA ILE A 40 9.71 -2.92 7.41
C ILE A 40 8.47 -3.08 6.51
N VAL A 41 7.28 -2.74 7.01
CA VAL A 41 6.01 -2.75 6.30
C VAL A 41 5.31 -1.45 6.65
N ASP A 42 4.61 -0.83 5.70
CA ASP A 42 3.79 0.35 5.99
C ASP A 42 2.54 -0.09 6.78
N GLY A 43 2.79 -0.60 7.98
CA GLY A 43 1.80 -1.09 8.92
C GLY A 43 1.31 0.03 9.82
N GLY A 44 0.06 -0.06 10.22
CA GLY A 44 -0.64 0.91 11.06
C GLY A 44 -1.84 1.50 10.31
N ALA A 45 -2.90 1.72 11.07
CA ALA A 45 -4.11 2.29 10.50
C ALA A 45 -3.93 3.76 10.16
N LEU A 46 -4.34 4.14 8.97
CA LEU A 46 -4.43 5.52 8.53
C LEU A 46 -5.85 6.03 8.70
N PHE A 47 -6.02 7.03 9.55
CA PHE A 47 -7.28 7.73 9.75
C PHE A 47 -7.26 9.01 8.93
N ASP A 48 -8.08 9.07 7.88
CA ASP A 48 -8.26 10.23 7.02
C ASP A 48 -9.47 11.05 7.48
N CYS A 49 -9.25 12.32 7.81
CA CYS A 49 -10.32 13.25 8.15
C CYS A 49 -10.35 14.41 7.16
N PRO A 50 -11.28 14.39 6.19
CA PRO A 50 -11.49 15.48 5.26
C PRO A 50 -12.18 16.69 5.93
N ASN A 51 -12.29 17.78 5.20
CA ASN A 51 -12.75 19.09 5.68
C ASN A 51 -14.11 19.07 6.40
N ASP A 52 -15.05 18.26 5.97
CA ASP A 52 -16.39 18.12 6.54
C ASP A 52 -16.40 17.47 7.94
N ARG A 53 -15.29 16.92 8.38
CA ARG A 53 -15.10 16.31 9.70
C ARG A 53 -14.51 17.26 10.74
N PHE A 54 -14.14 18.50 10.35
CA PHE A 54 -13.60 19.49 11.27
C PHE A 54 -14.70 20.37 11.84
N ALA A 55 -14.63 20.60 13.14
CA ALA A 55 -15.48 21.53 13.87
C ALA A 55 -14.64 22.47 14.72
N ALA A 56 -15.22 23.60 15.15
CA ALA A 56 -14.60 24.41 16.18
C ALA A 56 -14.47 23.59 17.49
N ALA A 57 -13.39 23.81 18.22
CA ALA A 57 -13.19 23.16 19.49
C ALA A 57 -14.32 23.53 20.46
N PRO A 58 -14.95 22.58 21.15
CA PRO A 58 -16.00 22.84 22.14
C PRO A 58 -15.47 23.71 23.30
N ALA A 59 -16.31 24.54 23.89
CA ALA A 59 -15.94 25.28 25.08
C ALA A 59 -15.57 24.31 26.22
N GLY A 60 -14.45 24.59 26.89
CA GLY A 60 -13.97 23.75 28.00
C GLY A 60 -13.26 22.46 27.59
N CYS A 61 -12.93 22.26 26.32
CA CYS A 61 -12.21 21.07 25.84
C CYS A 61 -10.72 21.02 26.25
N GLY A 62 -10.21 22.08 26.91
CA GLY A 62 -8.80 22.15 27.37
C GLY A 62 -7.78 22.44 26.27
N THR A 63 -8.20 22.90 25.10
CA THR A 63 -7.29 23.45 24.08
C THR A 63 -6.74 24.80 24.55
N VAL A 64 -5.56 25.16 24.07
CA VAL A 64 -4.92 26.44 24.47
C VAL A 64 -5.30 27.59 23.55
N SER A 65 -5.76 27.34 22.35
CA SER A 65 -6.08 28.36 21.36
C SER A 65 -7.58 28.40 21.04
N PRO A 66 -8.20 29.60 20.97
CA PRO A 66 -9.58 29.75 20.54
C PRO A 66 -9.77 29.43 19.03
N ARG A 67 -8.67 29.30 18.28
CA ARG A 67 -8.66 28.95 16.86
C ARG A 67 -8.50 27.44 16.62
N ALA A 68 -8.33 26.66 17.69
CA ALA A 68 -8.21 25.21 17.56
C ALA A 68 -9.38 24.60 16.80
N VAL A 69 -9.09 23.63 15.95
CA VAL A 69 -10.09 22.88 15.19
C VAL A 69 -9.98 21.42 15.51
N VAL A 70 -11.10 20.77 15.67
CA VAL A 70 -11.19 19.37 16.09
C VAL A 70 -11.75 18.52 14.98
N ALA A 71 -11.07 17.41 14.69
CA ALA A 71 -11.59 16.33 13.87
C ALA A 71 -11.86 15.10 14.76
N THR A 72 -12.81 14.27 14.36
CA THR A 72 -13.19 13.07 15.09
C THR A 72 -13.06 11.84 14.22
N PRO A 73 -11.84 11.27 14.08
CA PRO A 73 -11.65 10.00 13.46
C PRO A 73 -12.36 8.89 14.22
N ALA A 74 -12.91 7.92 13.48
CA ALA A 74 -13.53 6.75 14.07
C ALA A 74 -13.34 5.53 13.18
N TYR A 75 -13.15 4.37 13.80
CA TYR A 75 -13.22 3.07 13.14
C TYR A 75 -13.86 2.06 14.09
N ARG A 76 -14.97 1.46 13.68
CA ARG A 76 -15.80 0.59 14.53
C ARG A 76 -16.16 1.29 15.86
N ASP A 77 -15.81 0.67 16.97
CA ASP A 77 -16.02 1.17 18.33
C ASP A 77 -14.90 2.07 18.86
N PHE A 78 -13.76 2.15 18.13
CA PHE A 78 -12.67 3.06 18.47
C PHE A 78 -12.91 4.44 17.85
N ARG A 79 -13.15 5.43 18.70
CA ARG A 79 -13.31 6.84 18.31
C ARG A 79 -12.38 7.69 19.16
N PHE A 80 -11.70 8.64 18.53
CA PHE A 80 -10.88 9.61 19.24
C PHE A 80 -11.07 11.01 18.65
N HIS A 81 -10.62 12.02 19.37
CA HIS A 81 -10.60 13.38 18.86
C HIS A 81 -9.15 13.83 18.65
N VAL A 82 -8.92 14.57 17.59
CA VAL A 82 -7.66 15.23 17.31
C VAL A 82 -7.90 16.73 17.15
N ALA A 83 -7.24 17.53 17.97
CA ALA A 83 -7.26 18.99 17.86
C ALA A 83 -5.99 19.48 17.19
N VAL A 84 -6.12 20.27 16.12
CA VAL A 84 -5.03 21.07 15.57
C VAL A 84 -5.07 22.40 16.31
N ASP A 85 -4.00 22.73 17.02
CA ASP A 85 -3.98 23.77 18.05
C ASP A 85 -2.66 24.59 18.01
N ALA A 86 -2.59 25.65 18.78
CA ALA A 86 -1.37 26.38 19.07
C ALA A 86 -0.87 26.01 20.48
N ARG A 87 0.44 25.82 20.64
CA ARG A 87 1.03 25.58 21.96
C ARG A 87 0.95 26.82 22.86
N ASP A 88 1.00 27.97 22.25
CA ASP A 88 0.81 29.25 22.93
C ASP A 88 -0.53 29.87 22.48
N ALA A 89 -1.42 30.16 23.43
CA ALA A 89 -2.71 30.78 23.14
C ALA A 89 -2.62 32.15 22.43
N ALA A 90 -1.51 32.85 22.59
CA ALA A 90 -1.23 34.12 21.92
C ALA A 90 -0.73 33.92 20.48
N SER A 91 -0.36 32.69 20.08
CA SER A 91 0.14 32.40 18.74
C SER A 91 -0.99 32.50 17.70
N GLU A 92 -0.67 33.13 16.58
CA GLU A 92 -1.58 33.15 15.42
C GLU A 92 -1.51 31.88 14.58
N SER A 93 -0.45 31.08 14.71
CA SER A 93 -0.21 29.88 13.96
C SER A 93 -0.57 28.63 14.77
N LEU A 94 -1.26 27.68 14.13
CA LEU A 94 -1.45 26.32 14.68
C LEU A 94 -0.15 25.55 14.50
N ASP A 95 0.47 25.10 15.59
CA ASP A 95 1.82 24.51 15.59
C ASP A 95 1.91 23.16 16.32
N CYS A 96 0.77 22.63 16.78
CA CYS A 96 0.72 21.33 17.42
C CYS A 96 -0.59 20.57 17.13
N VAL A 97 -0.59 19.28 17.42
CA VAL A 97 -1.78 18.44 17.49
C VAL A 97 -1.91 17.85 18.88
N ARG A 98 -3.14 17.72 19.36
CA ARG A 98 -3.50 17.09 20.63
C ARG A 98 -4.44 15.94 20.37
N PHE A 99 -4.29 14.84 21.12
CA PHE A 99 -5.07 13.63 20.91
C PHE A 99 -5.87 13.27 22.17
N ASP A 100 -7.19 13.26 22.08
CA ASP A 100 -8.04 12.68 23.10
C ASP A 100 -8.51 11.28 22.68
N PHE A 101 -7.81 10.26 23.15
CA PHE A 101 -8.14 8.86 22.88
C PHE A 101 -9.31 8.34 23.73
N SER A 102 -9.80 9.10 24.68
CA SER A 102 -10.99 8.74 25.45
C SER A 102 -12.29 8.97 24.68
N GLY A 103 -12.23 9.76 23.59
CA GLY A 103 -13.38 10.14 22.79
C GLY A 103 -14.38 11.06 23.51
N ARG A 104 -13.95 11.71 24.61
CA ARG A 104 -14.81 12.61 25.41
C ARG A 104 -14.71 14.08 25.01
N GLY A 105 -13.82 14.42 24.06
CA GLY A 105 -13.55 15.79 23.64
C GLY A 105 -12.76 16.60 24.66
N GLN A 106 -11.97 15.94 25.52
CA GLN A 106 -11.15 16.59 26.56
C GLN A 106 -9.68 16.49 26.23
N PHE A 107 -9.02 17.63 26.09
CA PHE A 107 -7.62 17.74 25.67
C PHE A 107 -6.67 18.26 26.75
N ALA A 108 -7.15 18.47 28.00
CA ALA A 108 -6.33 19.06 29.07
C ALA A 108 -5.04 18.26 29.33
N ASP A 109 -5.18 16.93 29.43
CA ASP A 109 -4.07 16.00 29.69
C ASP A 109 -3.69 15.22 28.43
N ALA A 110 -4.10 15.68 27.25
CA ALA A 110 -3.88 15.00 25.99
C ALA A 110 -2.40 15.06 25.58
N PRO A 111 -1.86 14.00 24.94
CA PRO A 111 -0.56 14.08 24.29
C PRO A 111 -0.51 15.22 23.27
N VAL A 112 0.53 16.03 23.37
CA VAL A 112 0.76 17.20 22.49
C VAL A 112 1.96 16.91 21.58
N LEU A 113 1.74 16.86 20.27
CA LEU A 113 2.78 16.64 19.30
C LEU A 113 3.04 17.93 18.50
N PRO A 114 4.29 18.42 18.44
CA PRO A 114 4.63 19.57 17.62
C PRO A 114 4.45 19.24 16.14
N MET A 115 3.94 20.20 15.39
CA MET A 115 3.90 20.16 13.93
C MET A 115 5.15 20.82 13.35
N ARG A 116 5.65 20.25 12.26
CA ARG A 116 6.77 20.77 11.48
C ARG A 116 6.30 21.00 10.05
N ALA A 117 6.51 22.21 9.53
CA ALA A 117 6.22 22.51 8.14
C ALA A 117 7.08 21.64 7.20
N ILE A 118 6.46 21.01 6.22
CA ILE A 118 7.09 20.21 5.15
C ILE A 118 6.80 20.77 3.76
N GLY A 119 5.93 21.78 3.70
CA GLY A 119 5.56 22.50 2.48
C GLY A 119 4.68 23.70 2.81
N PRO A 120 4.29 24.49 1.81
CA PRO A 120 3.27 25.52 1.98
C PRO A 120 1.97 24.88 2.48
N ASP A 121 1.45 25.35 3.61
CA ASP A 121 0.20 24.87 4.22
C ASP A 121 0.18 23.34 4.47
N HIS A 122 1.35 22.71 4.58
CA HIS A 122 1.51 21.27 4.78
C HIS A 122 2.48 21.00 5.94
N TYR A 123 2.02 20.25 6.92
CA TYR A 123 2.70 20.02 8.20
C TYR A 123 2.74 18.52 8.51
N ALA A 124 3.84 18.06 9.08
CA ALA A 124 3.97 16.72 9.63
C ALA A 124 4.09 16.76 11.15
N PHE A 125 3.60 15.73 11.84
CA PHE A 125 3.76 15.54 13.28
C PHE A 125 4.18 14.11 13.61
N GLY A 126 4.84 13.96 14.76
CA GLY A 126 5.43 12.68 15.16
C GLY A 126 6.69 12.33 14.33
N PRO A 127 7.17 11.06 14.39
CA PRO A 127 6.62 9.96 15.19
C PRO A 127 6.77 10.21 16.70
N ALA A 128 5.78 9.81 17.48
CA ALA A 128 5.81 9.86 18.94
C ALA A 128 5.18 8.60 19.54
N GLU A 129 5.77 8.10 20.62
CA GLU A 129 5.20 6.99 21.37
C GLU A 129 4.19 7.55 22.38
N VAL A 130 3.02 6.91 22.44
CA VAL A 130 1.93 7.27 23.34
C VAL A 130 1.35 6.01 23.94
N THR A 131 0.59 6.20 25.01
CA THR A 131 -0.21 5.13 25.62
C THR A 131 -1.68 5.44 25.40
N ILE A 132 -2.41 4.48 24.82
CA ILE A 132 -3.84 4.59 24.55
C ILE A 132 -4.57 3.66 25.53
N THR A 133 -5.59 4.18 26.22
CA THR A 133 -6.49 3.34 27.01
C THR A 133 -7.78 3.14 26.22
N HIS A 134 -8.06 1.89 25.86
CA HIS A 134 -9.26 1.50 25.12
C HIS A 134 -9.81 0.19 25.65
N ALA A 135 -11.12 0.11 25.85
CA ALA A 135 -11.82 -1.08 26.37
C ALA A 135 -11.16 -1.67 27.64
N GLY A 136 -10.68 -0.82 28.55
CA GLY A 136 -10.02 -1.22 29.81
C GLY A 136 -8.58 -1.74 29.63
N ARG A 137 -8.02 -1.70 28.43
CA ARG A 137 -6.64 -2.11 28.12
C ARG A 137 -5.76 -0.90 27.94
N THR A 138 -4.52 -1.01 28.35
CA THR A 138 -3.47 0.00 28.12
C THR A 138 -2.59 -0.48 26.98
N ILE A 139 -2.55 0.27 25.88
CA ILE A 139 -1.95 -0.13 24.60
C ILE A 139 -0.87 0.89 24.24
N PRO A 140 0.40 0.48 24.14
CA PRO A 140 1.44 1.34 23.60
C PRO A 140 1.23 1.51 22.09
N ALA A 141 1.35 2.74 21.60
CA ALA A 141 1.19 3.05 20.20
C ALA A 141 2.22 4.09 19.73
N GLN A 142 2.57 4.05 18.47
CA GLN A 142 3.30 5.13 17.82
C GLN A 142 2.36 5.93 16.93
N ILE A 143 2.38 7.24 17.09
CA ILE A 143 1.55 8.15 16.30
C ILE A 143 2.43 9.01 15.41
N ARG A 144 2.02 9.15 14.16
CA ARG A 144 2.53 10.13 13.20
C ARG A 144 1.41 10.59 12.27
N GLY A 145 1.63 11.68 11.59
CA GLY A 145 0.66 12.11 10.57
C GLY A 145 1.01 13.41 9.91
N GLU A 146 0.07 13.87 9.13
CA GLU A 146 0.18 15.07 8.33
C GLU A 146 -1.09 15.91 8.45
N TYR A 147 -0.95 17.21 8.39
CA TYR A 147 -2.03 18.17 8.35
C TYR A 147 -1.84 19.11 7.17
N THR A 148 -2.89 19.34 6.41
CA THR A 148 -2.91 20.28 5.30
C THR A 148 -4.04 21.29 5.49
N HIS A 149 -3.74 22.57 5.23
CA HIS A 149 -4.70 23.65 5.25
C HIS A 149 -4.51 24.55 4.03
N ARG A 150 -5.41 24.46 3.06
CA ARG A 150 -5.39 25.29 1.84
C ARG A 150 -6.67 26.08 1.73
N GLY A 151 -6.61 27.39 2.02
CA GLY A 151 -7.78 28.23 2.05
C GLY A 151 -8.80 27.75 3.08
N GLN A 152 -9.97 27.30 2.63
CA GLN A 152 -11.00 26.72 3.51
C GLN A 152 -10.94 25.19 3.62
N THR A 153 -10.08 24.54 2.83
CA THR A 153 -9.98 23.08 2.84
C THR A 153 -8.96 22.63 3.89
N ARG A 154 -9.37 21.72 4.74
CA ARG A 154 -8.54 21.09 5.77
C ARG A 154 -8.55 19.59 5.61
N TRP A 155 -7.41 18.99 5.90
CA TRP A 155 -7.27 17.55 5.93
C TRP A 155 -6.25 17.16 6.99
N ILE A 156 -6.51 16.10 7.72
CA ILE A 156 -5.56 15.49 8.64
C ILE A 156 -5.55 13.97 8.42
N GLY A 157 -4.36 13.43 8.22
CA GLY A 157 -4.10 11.99 8.21
C GLY A 157 -3.34 11.61 9.47
N VAL A 158 -3.87 10.66 10.23
CA VAL A 158 -3.26 10.14 11.46
C VAL A 158 -2.96 8.67 11.27
N LYS A 159 -1.69 8.28 11.42
CA LYS A 159 -1.29 6.86 11.48
C LYS A 159 -1.05 6.48 12.94
N ILE A 160 -1.71 5.38 13.35
CA ILE A 160 -1.52 4.76 14.67
C ILE A 160 -0.92 3.38 14.44
N GLY A 161 0.30 3.17 14.92
CA GLY A 161 1.00 1.90 14.85
C GLY A 161 1.02 1.21 16.21
N THR A 162 0.29 0.13 16.34
CA THR A 162 0.30 -0.75 17.52
C THR A 162 0.34 -2.20 17.09
N GLY A 163 0.72 -3.09 17.98
CA GLY A 163 0.81 -4.51 17.67
C GLY A 163 1.08 -5.35 18.90
N LEU A 164 1.20 -6.64 18.65
CA LEU A 164 1.61 -7.65 19.62
C LEU A 164 2.87 -8.34 19.12
N GLN A 165 3.82 -8.62 19.99
CA GLN A 165 5.01 -9.40 19.62
C GLN A 165 5.27 -10.53 20.62
N GLY A 166 5.91 -11.59 20.15
CA GLY A 166 6.32 -12.69 20.98
C GLY A 166 7.06 -13.78 20.22
N LEU A 167 7.41 -14.84 20.93
CA LEU A 167 7.88 -16.08 20.35
C LEU A 167 6.70 -17.03 20.18
N CYS A 168 6.60 -17.67 19.02
CA CYS A 168 5.60 -18.69 18.73
C CYS A 168 6.29 -19.96 18.27
N GLN A 169 5.80 -21.11 18.72
CA GLN A 169 6.36 -22.40 18.35
C GLN A 169 5.76 -22.89 17.01
N PHE A 170 6.63 -23.15 16.01
CA PHE A 170 6.30 -23.72 14.72
C PHE A 170 6.98 -25.10 14.60
N GLY A 171 6.26 -26.16 14.91
CA GLY A 171 6.88 -27.48 15.08
C GLY A 171 7.96 -27.46 16.17
N ASP A 172 9.19 -27.83 15.82
CA ASP A 172 10.33 -27.84 16.74
C ASP A 172 11.04 -26.49 16.86
N ASN A 173 10.63 -25.47 16.11
CA ASN A 173 11.31 -24.17 16.04
C ASN A 173 10.48 -23.07 16.67
N ALA A 174 11.05 -22.34 17.63
CA ALA A 174 10.50 -21.08 18.11
C ALA A 174 10.87 -19.96 17.12
N ARG A 175 9.87 -19.18 16.69
CA ARG A 175 10.05 -18.06 15.76
C ARG A 175 9.51 -16.78 16.38
N TRP A 176 10.20 -15.68 16.14
CA TRP A 176 9.69 -14.36 16.48
C TRP A 176 8.53 -14.01 15.59
N LEU A 177 7.48 -13.47 16.20
CA LEU A 177 6.22 -13.12 15.56
C LEU A 177 5.80 -11.72 15.99
N VAL A 178 5.27 -10.95 15.06
CA VAL A 178 4.55 -9.70 15.32
C VAL A 178 3.20 -9.76 14.64
N ILE A 179 2.18 -9.28 15.32
CA ILE A 179 0.86 -9.04 14.77
C ILE A 179 0.62 -7.54 14.86
N LEU A 180 0.38 -6.90 13.71
CA LEU A 180 0.15 -5.47 13.59
C LEU A 180 -1.34 -5.21 13.43
N ASP A 181 -1.84 -4.24 14.18
CA ASP A 181 -3.18 -3.70 13.96
C ASP A 181 -3.20 -2.95 12.61
N GLY A 182 -3.67 -3.61 11.58
CA GLY A 182 -3.86 -3.05 10.24
C GLY A 182 -5.23 -2.39 10.06
N THR A 183 -6.17 -2.67 10.97
CA THR A 183 -7.54 -2.16 10.93
C THR A 183 -7.72 -0.87 11.72
N GLY A 184 -6.88 -0.60 12.72
CA GLY A 184 -6.90 0.61 13.53
C GLY A 184 -7.94 0.62 14.64
N ASN A 185 -8.48 -0.53 15.00
CA ASN A 185 -9.41 -0.64 16.11
C ASN A 185 -8.72 -0.96 17.46
N LEU A 186 -7.38 -0.97 17.47
CA LEU A 186 -6.54 -1.33 18.61
C LEU A 186 -6.70 -2.79 19.07
N ASP A 187 -7.24 -3.64 18.21
CA ASP A 187 -7.33 -5.08 18.42
C ASP A 187 -6.54 -5.82 17.35
N CYS A 188 -5.58 -6.64 17.75
CA CYS A 188 -4.65 -7.31 16.87
C CYS A 188 -5.07 -8.76 16.60
N ALA A 189 -6.25 -9.01 16.09
CA ALA A 189 -6.69 -10.34 15.64
C ALA A 189 -7.89 -10.26 14.68
N ASP A 190 -7.97 -9.21 13.90
CA ASP A 190 -9.01 -9.05 12.90
C ASP A 190 -8.63 -9.77 11.59
N PRO A 191 -9.45 -10.75 11.17
CA PRO A 191 -9.21 -11.42 9.91
C PRO A 191 -9.49 -10.49 8.72
N MET A 192 -8.91 -10.84 7.58
CA MET A 192 -9.21 -10.15 6.32
C MET A 192 -10.70 -10.28 5.97
N ASN A 193 -11.29 -9.16 5.51
CA ASN A 193 -12.69 -9.07 5.10
C ASN A 193 -12.92 -9.13 3.58
N ALA A 194 -11.92 -9.50 2.78
CA ALA A 194 -12.03 -9.62 1.33
C ALA A 194 -12.31 -11.07 0.89
N ARG A 195 -13.17 -11.23 -0.12
CA ARG A 195 -13.47 -12.53 -0.73
C ARG A 195 -13.62 -12.37 -2.25
N LEU A 196 -13.31 -13.40 -2.98
CA LEU A 196 -13.62 -13.48 -4.40
C LEU A 196 -15.01 -14.12 -4.55
N ILE A 197 -16.00 -13.38 -5.06
CA ILE A 197 -17.37 -13.85 -5.28
C ILE A 197 -17.68 -13.70 -6.76
N ASP A 198 -18.03 -14.80 -7.44
CA ASP A 198 -18.35 -14.84 -8.88
C ASP A 198 -17.27 -14.17 -9.75
N GLY A 199 -16.00 -14.40 -9.42
CA GLY A 199 -14.86 -13.80 -10.11
C GLY A 199 -14.67 -12.29 -9.87
N ARG A 200 -15.37 -11.72 -8.89
CA ARG A 200 -15.21 -10.34 -8.45
C ARG A 200 -14.66 -10.29 -7.04
N LEU A 201 -13.69 -9.46 -6.80
CA LEU A 201 -13.25 -9.18 -5.44
C LEU A 201 -14.28 -8.32 -4.73
N VAL A 202 -14.85 -8.85 -3.65
CA VAL A 202 -15.75 -8.12 -2.76
C VAL A 202 -14.99 -7.86 -1.47
N ILE A 203 -14.68 -6.61 -1.22
CA ILE A 203 -14.24 -6.15 0.09
C ILE A 203 -15.53 -5.79 0.84
N ARG A 204 -15.84 -6.50 1.91
CA ARG A 204 -16.96 -6.11 2.77
C ARG A 204 -16.47 -5.04 3.73
N PRO A 205 -16.91 -3.80 3.61
CA PRO A 205 -16.87 -2.89 4.73
C PRO A 205 -17.91 -3.42 5.72
N GLU A 206 -17.50 -4.04 6.79
CA GLU A 206 -18.44 -4.51 7.81
C GLU A 206 -19.11 -3.35 8.55
N ASP A 207 -18.67 -2.10 8.30
CA ASP A 207 -19.28 -0.89 8.87
C ASP A 207 -19.22 0.28 7.88
N GLU A 208 -20.37 0.65 7.33
CA GLU A 208 -20.54 1.86 6.52
C GLU A 208 -20.32 3.19 7.29
N ALA A 209 -20.06 3.14 8.59
CA ALA A 209 -20.00 4.32 9.44
C ALA A 209 -18.59 4.91 9.65
N GLY A 210 -17.55 4.22 9.28
CA GLY A 210 -16.18 4.69 9.43
C GLY A 210 -15.40 4.52 8.14
N VAL A 211 -15.30 5.58 7.34
CA VAL A 211 -14.56 5.55 6.08
C VAL A 211 -13.07 5.43 6.37
N LEU A 212 -12.58 4.22 6.61
CA LEU A 212 -11.23 3.88 6.26
C LEU A 212 -11.18 3.85 4.72
N ARG A 213 -10.96 4.98 4.11
CA ARG A 213 -10.49 4.99 2.72
C ARG A 213 -9.08 4.42 2.76
N VAL A 214 -9.00 3.13 2.61
CA VAL A 214 -7.76 2.49 2.25
C VAL A 214 -7.47 2.99 0.84
N SER A 215 -6.69 4.05 0.76
CA SER A 215 -6.18 4.54 -0.50
C SER A 215 -5.45 3.37 -1.17
N ASN A 216 -5.83 3.06 -2.41
CA ASN A 216 -5.20 2.10 -3.31
C ASN A 216 -5.56 0.62 -3.16
N GLY A 217 -6.82 0.25 -2.87
CA GLY A 217 -7.25 -1.15 -2.96
C GLY A 217 -6.53 -2.10 -2.00
N THR A 218 -6.01 -1.60 -0.88
CA THR A 218 -5.32 -2.41 0.11
C THR A 218 -6.35 -3.23 0.88
N LEU A 219 -6.14 -4.52 0.94
CA LEU A 219 -6.93 -5.44 1.74
C LEU A 219 -6.82 -5.04 3.22
N THR A 220 -7.94 -4.93 3.89
CA THR A 220 -7.98 -4.61 5.31
C THR A 220 -7.99 -5.88 6.14
N GLY A 221 -7.17 -5.91 7.15
CA GLY A 221 -6.98 -7.01 8.09
C GLY A 221 -5.70 -6.79 8.86
N ASP A 222 -5.56 -7.45 9.99
CA ASP A 222 -4.33 -7.39 10.75
C ASP A 222 -3.23 -8.16 10.06
N THR A 223 -2.01 -7.68 10.18
CA THR A 223 -0.85 -8.27 9.50
C THR A 223 0.00 -9.06 10.46
N ILE A 224 0.31 -10.30 10.08
CA ILE A 224 1.26 -11.14 10.79
C ILE A 224 2.62 -11.07 10.08
N LEU A 225 3.67 -10.85 10.86
CA LEU A 225 5.06 -10.95 10.42
C LEU A 225 5.72 -12.09 11.20
N VAL A 226 6.27 -13.07 10.49
CA VAL A 226 7.03 -14.19 11.10
C VAL A 226 8.47 -14.14 10.61
N ASP A 227 9.41 -14.19 11.55
CA ASP A 227 10.83 -14.29 11.22
C ASP A 227 11.20 -15.75 10.88
N VAL A 228 11.41 -16.00 9.61
CA VAL A 228 11.80 -17.31 9.07
C VAL A 228 13.31 -17.42 8.80
N ALA A 229 14.11 -16.48 9.28
CA ALA A 229 15.56 -16.57 9.17
C ALA A 229 16.08 -17.79 9.95
N PRO A 230 17.16 -18.44 9.51
CA PRO A 230 17.81 -19.48 10.27
C PRO A 230 18.19 -18.98 11.69
N PRO A 231 18.10 -19.83 12.72
CA PRO A 231 18.53 -19.47 14.06
C PRO A 231 19.96 -18.91 14.07
N GLY A 232 20.16 -17.79 14.78
CA GLY A 232 21.47 -17.11 14.84
C GLY A 232 21.81 -16.23 13.62
N SER A 233 20.91 -16.08 12.66
CA SER A 233 21.08 -15.16 11.54
C SER A 233 21.18 -13.71 12.02
N ALA A 234 22.18 -12.95 11.52
CA ALA A 234 22.32 -11.53 11.81
C ALA A 234 21.23 -10.66 11.13
N ARG A 235 20.52 -11.24 10.15
CA ARG A 235 19.44 -10.55 9.42
C ARG A 235 18.14 -11.32 9.57
N ARG A 236 17.09 -10.62 9.92
CA ARG A 236 15.73 -11.17 9.92
C ARG A 236 15.24 -11.38 8.49
N ARG A 237 14.51 -12.46 8.27
CA ARG A 237 13.78 -12.73 7.04
C ARG A 237 12.31 -12.86 7.40
N LEU A 238 11.55 -11.82 7.12
CA LEU A 238 10.14 -11.76 7.50
C LEU A 238 9.25 -12.32 6.37
N VAL A 239 8.31 -13.16 6.76
CA VAL A 239 7.15 -13.53 5.95
C VAL A 239 5.98 -12.71 6.46
N GLU A 240 5.34 -11.98 5.54
CA GLU A 240 4.13 -11.19 5.79
C GLU A 240 2.90 -12.01 5.42
N GLN A 241 1.86 -12.00 6.27
CA GLN A 241 0.58 -12.61 6.00
C GLN A 241 -0.54 -11.86 6.73
N LEU A 242 -1.77 -11.96 6.26
CA LEU A 242 -2.93 -11.45 6.98
C LEU A 242 -3.39 -12.41 8.07
N TYR A 243 -3.87 -11.87 9.19
CA TYR A 243 -4.37 -12.66 10.30
C TYR A 243 -5.55 -13.55 9.86
N GLY A 244 -5.61 -14.75 10.42
CA GLY A 244 -6.60 -15.77 10.05
C GLY A 244 -6.21 -16.61 8.81
N GLN A 245 -5.16 -16.20 8.09
CA GLN A 245 -4.67 -16.90 6.91
C GLN A 245 -3.53 -17.87 7.24
N PRO A 246 -3.36 -18.95 6.48
CA PRO A 246 -2.24 -19.86 6.65
C PRO A 246 -0.90 -19.16 6.36
N VAL A 247 0.12 -19.43 7.16
CA VAL A 247 1.48 -18.92 7.01
C VAL A 247 2.42 -20.07 6.69
N TRP A 248 3.28 -19.91 5.68
CA TRP A 248 4.29 -20.90 5.34
C TRP A 248 5.57 -20.67 6.15
N VAL A 249 5.90 -21.62 7.03
CA VAL A 249 7.09 -21.58 7.89
C VAL A 249 7.76 -22.94 7.88
N ASP A 250 9.08 -22.97 7.67
CA ASP A 250 9.91 -24.18 7.74
C ASP A 250 9.33 -25.39 6.96
N GLY A 251 8.79 -25.15 5.76
CA GLY A 251 8.30 -26.22 4.90
C GLY A 251 6.90 -26.73 5.21
N LYS A 252 6.16 -26.07 6.10
CA LYS A 252 4.77 -26.43 6.47
C LYS A 252 3.87 -25.19 6.54
N TRP A 253 2.58 -25.41 6.36
CA TRP A 253 1.56 -24.40 6.59
C TRP A 253 1.11 -24.43 8.04
N TYR A 254 0.92 -23.24 8.62
CA TYR A 254 0.43 -23.06 9.99
C TYR A 254 -0.72 -22.06 10.02
N ARG A 255 -1.72 -22.34 10.85
CA ARG A 255 -2.72 -21.36 11.25
C ARG A 255 -2.31 -20.78 12.61
N ILE A 256 -2.24 -19.44 12.66
CA ILE A 256 -1.89 -18.69 13.87
C ILE A 256 -3.19 -18.27 14.55
N THR A 257 -3.29 -18.52 15.85
CA THR A 257 -4.44 -18.15 16.68
C THR A 257 -3.95 -17.37 17.90
N VAL A 258 -4.59 -16.25 18.16
CA VAL A 258 -4.35 -15.41 19.33
C VAL A 258 -5.45 -15.65 20.35
N SER A 259 -5.09 -15.77 21.63
CA SER A 259 -6.08 -15.91 22.72
C SER A 259 -6.98 -14.66 22.83
N PRO A 260 -8.22 -14.78 23.30
CA PRO A 260 -9.14 -13.64 23.42
C PRO A 260 -8.59 -12.48 24.28
N ASP A 261 -7.77 -12.79 25.28
CA ASP A 261 -7.10 -11.81 26.14
C ASP A 261 -5.84 -11.17 25.51
N ARG A 262 -5.47 -11.59 24.28
CA ARG A 262 -4.29 -11.10 23.53
C ARG A 262 -2.94 -11.35 24.21
N THR A 263 -2.88 -12.27 25.15
CA THR A 263 -1.64 -12.58 25.90
C THR A 263 -0.90 -13.78 25.35
N ARG A 264 -1.55 -14.64 24.55
CA ARG A 264 -0.98 -15.89 24.07
C ARG A 264 -1.20 -16.07 22.57
N VAL A 265 -0.26 -16.74 21.93
CA VAL A 265 -0.32 -17.12 20.52
C VAL A 265 0.01 -18.59 20.36
N SER A 266 -0.66 -19.26 19.45
CA SER A 266 -0.35 -20.62 19.04
C SER A 266 -0.31 -20.75 17.53
N ALA A 267 0.54 -21.66 17.02
CA ALA A 267 0.59 -22.02 15.63
C ALA A 267 0.28 -23.52 15.48
N THR A 268 -0.78 -23.84 14.76
CA THR A 268 -1.20 -25.21 14.49
C THR A 268 -0.88 -25.56 13.05
N ALA A 269 -0.13 -26.66 12.83
CA ALA A 269 0.14 -27.15 11.49
C ALA A 269 -1.17 -27.55 10.79
N VAL A 270 -1.28 -27.17 9.51
CA VAL A 270 -2.42 -27.52 8.66
C VAL A 270 -1.90 -28.20 7.39
N ASP A 271 -2.54 -29.30 7.02
CA ASP A 271 -2.23 -29.98 5.78
C ASP A 271 -3.11 -29.39 4.66
N LEU A 272 -2.48 -28.63 3.77
CA LEU A 272 -3.15 -28.03 2.63
C LEU A 272 -2.58 -28.60 1.34
N PRO A 273 -3.42 -29.08 0.42
CA PRO A 273 -2.96 -29.44 -0.91
C PRO A 273 -2.33 -28.21 -1.57
N THR A 274 -1.12 -28.35 -2.11
CA THR A 274 -0.36 -27.23 -2.66
C THR A 274 -0.03 -27.44 -4.13
N GLY A 275 0.04 -26.34 -4.87
CA GLY A 275 0.68 -26.23 -6.17
C GLY A 275 1.80 -25.19 -6.13
N ARG A 276 2.44 -24.95 -7.26
CA ARG A 276 3.50 -23.93 -7.39
C ARG A 276 3.06 -22.82 -8.33
N LEU A 277 3.50 -21.60 -8.05
CA LEU A 277 3.49 -20.51 -9.02
C LEU A 277 4.86 -20.38 -9.66
N LYS A 278 4.87 -20.06 -10.94
CA LYS A 278 6.07 -19.80 -11.71
C LYS A 278 5.87 -18.53 -12.55
N THR A 279 6.93 -17.76 -12.74
CA THR A 279 6.99 -16.68 -13.74
C THR A 279 8.26 -16.83 -14.57
N ASP A 280 8.30 -16.14 -15.70
CA ASP A 280 9.52 -16.01 -16.52
C ASP A 280 10.46 -14.89 -16.00
N HIS A 281 10.15 -14.31 -14.82
CA HIS A 281 10.88 -13.18 -14.25
C HIS A 281 11.82 -13.63 -13.13
N ASN A 282 13.03 -13.05 -13.10
CA ASN A 282 14.06 -13.42 -12.14
C ASN A 282 13.75 -13.00 -10.68
N SER A 283 12.92 -11.98 -10.50
CA SER A 283 12.54 -11.48 -9.17
C SER A 283 11.18 -10.82 -9.22
N TRP A 284 10.26 -11.25 -8.38
CA TRP A 284 8.88 -10.80 -8.39
C TRP A 284 8.21 -10.94 -7.04
N SER A 285 7.10 -10.26 -6.84
CA SER A 285 6.21 -10.44 -5.70
C SER A 285 4.75 -10.29 -6.14
N THR A 286 3.82 -10.91 -5.41
CA THR A 286 2.39 -10.80 -5.70
C THR A 286 1.54 -11.02 -4.46
N ARG A 287 0.28 -10.57 -4.53
CA ARG A 287 -0.77 -10.83 -3.55
C ARG A 287 -1.94 -11.51 -4.26
N LEU A 288 -2.45 -12.55 -3.66
CA LEU A 288 -3.52 -13.39 -4.20
C LEU A 288 -4.66 -13.51 -3.22
N VAL A 289 -5.89 -13.45 -3.71
CA VAL A 289 -7.11 -13.69 -2.92
C VAL A 289 -7.91 -14.83 -3.52
N GLY A 290 -8.14 -15.87 -2.73
CA GLY A 290 -8.89 -17.06 -3.12
C GLY A 290 -10.42 -16.89 -3.02
N GLU A 291 -11.16 -17.73 -3.72
CA GLU A 291 -12.63 -17.81 -3.65
C GLU A 291 -13.12 -18.23 -2.25
N ASP A 292 -12.34 -19.03 -1.55
CA ASP A 292 -12.59 -19.43 -0.16
C ASP A 292 -12.20 -18.37 0.88
N GLY A 293 -11.71 -17.21 0.44
CA GLY A 293 -11.18 -16.16 1.28
C GLY A 293 -9.72 -16.36 1.69
N THR A 294 -9.03 -17.36 1.15
CA THR A 294 -7.59 -17.56 1.37
C THR A 294 -6.82 -16.38 0.77
N PHE A 295 -5.93 -15.81 1.55
CA PHE A 295 -4.99 -14.79 1.11
C PHE A 295 -3.58 -15.35 1.11
N VAL A 296 -2.82 -15.05 0.06
CA VAL A 296 -1.42 -15.45 -0.05
C VAL A 296 -0.59 -14.23 -0.46
N ALA A 297 0.29 -13.80 0.43
CA ALA A 297 1.31 -12.80 0.10
C ALA A 297 2.61 -13.52 -0.25
N ILE A 298 3.10 -13.29 -1.46
CA ILE A 298 4.39 -13.77 -1.93
C ILE A 298 5.32 -12.57 -1.94
N GLY A 299 6.30 -12.55 -1.04
CA GLY A 299 7.38 -11.58 -1.04
C GLY A 299 8.29 -11.76 -2.26
N ILE A 300 9.49 -11.21 -2.23
CA ILE A 300 10.42 -11.35 -3.36
C ILE A 300 10.76 -12.83 -3.56
N ALA A 301 10.30 -13.37 -4.68
CA ALA A 301 10.47 -14.76 -5.08
C ALA A 301 11.35 -14.88 -6.32
N GLU A 302 12.01 -16.02 -6.44
CA GLU A 302 12.72 -16.46 -7.64
C GLU A 302 11.73 -17.02 -8.68
N PRO A 303 12.15 -17.29 -9.94
CA PRO A 303 11.26 -17.74 -11.01
C PRO A 303 10.39 -18.93 -10.65
N ASP A 304 10.97 -19.94 -10.00
CA ASP A 304 10.24 -21.16 -9.64
C ASP A 304 9.21 -20.99 -8.52
N GLY A 305 9.23 -19.85 -7.85
CA GLY A 305 8.25 -19.43 -6.85
C GLY A 305 7.99 -20.41 -5.71
N PRO A 306 7.22 -19.98 -4.70
CA PRO A 306 6.87 -20.83 -3.57
C PRO A 306 5.74 -21.81 -3.90
N ALA A 307 5.65 -22.87 -3.08
CA ALA A 307 4.42 -23.63 -2.98
C ALA A 307 3.34 -22.76 -2.32
N ILE A 308 2.14 -22.79 -2.84
CA ILE A 308 0.97 -22.09 -2.28
C ILE A 308 -0.22 -23.05 -2.20
N PRO A 309 -1.21 -22.80 -1.33
CA PRO A 309 -2.41 -23.61 -1.28
C PRO A 309 -3.08 -23.73 -2.66
N ALA A 310 -3.58 -24.93 -2.99
CA ALA A 310 -4.34 -25.11 -4.21
C ALA A 310 -5.68 -24.38 -4.11
N GLY A 311 -6.10 -23.73 -5.20
CA GLY A 311 -7.32 -22.94 -5.21
C GLY A 311 -7.41 -22.06 -6.44
N ARG A 312 -8.49 -21.32 -6.53
CA ARG A 312 -8.72 -20.32 -7.56
C ARG A 312 -8.55 -18.94 -6.97
N TYR A 313 -7.66 -18.13 -7.56
CA TYR A 313 -7.18 -16.88 -6.99
C TYR A 313 -7.34 -15.71 -7.95
N ALA A 314 -7.72 -14.56 -7.40
CA ALA A 314 -7.51 -13.27 -8.05
C ALA A 314 -6.11 -12.74 -7.74
N VAL A 315 -5.39 -12.29 -8.74
CA VAL A 315 -4.11 -11.57 -8.59
C VAL A 315 -4.41 -10.11 -8.26
N MET A 316 -4.08 -9.70 -7.03
CA MET A 316 -4.39 -8.37 -6.48
C MET A 316 -3.32 -7.32 -6.72
N GLY A 317 -2.18 -7.72 -7.22
CA GLY A 317 -1.05 -6.87 -7.52
C GLY A 317 0.16 -7.73 -7.82
N PHE A 318 0.93 -7.30 -8.79
CA PHE A 318 2.14 -7.96 -9.20
C PHE A 318 3.25 -6.94 -9.32
N HIS A 319 4.41 -7.24 -8.72
CA HIS A 319 5.60 -6.42 -8.82
C HIS A 319 6.73 -7.26 -9.41
N GLN A 320 7.26 -6.81 -10.52
CA GLN A 320 8.46 -7.36 -11.14
C GLN A 320 9.65 -6.45 -10.81
N TYR A 321 10.72 -7.03 -10.29
CA TYR A 321 11.97 -6.32 -10.03
C TYR A 321 12.97 -6.66 -11.12
N ILE A 322 13.48 -5.64 -11.80
CA ILE A 322 14.41 -5.78 -12.91
C ILE A 322 15.78 -5.31 -12.44
N ARG A 323 16.76 -6.19 -12.59
CA ARG A 323 18.17 -5.89 -12.31
C ARG A 323 18.98 -6.33 -13.51
N GLY A 324 19.65 -5.40 -14.16
CA GLY A 324 20.51 -5.65 -15.32
C GLY A 324 21.68 -4.69 -15.36
N GLU A 325 22.62 -4.90 -16.28
CA GLU A 325 23.75 -4.00 -16.51
C GLU A 325 23.24 -2.62 -16.94
N GLY A 326 23.43 -1.62 -16.09
CA GLY A 326 23.06 -0.23 -16.35
C GLY A 326 21.58 0.13 -16.19
N VAL A 327 20.70 -0.85 -16.01
CA VAL A 327 19.26 -0.61 -15.81
C VAL A 327 18.75 -1.42 -14.62
N SER A 328 18.20 -0.74 -13.65
CA SER A 328 17.42 -1.36 -12.59
C SER A 328 16.10 -0.62 -12.45
N GLY A 329 15.06 -1.34 -12.00
CA GLY A 329 13.75 -0.74 -11.83
C GLY A 329 12.72 -1.75 -11.40
N SER A 330 11.46 -1.32 -11.41
CA SER A 330 10.34 -2.20 -11.14
C SER A 330 9.13 -1.87 -12.02
N ILE A 331 8.31 -2.89 -12.22
CA ILE A 331 7.02 -2.80 -12.87
C ILE A 331 5.98 -3.21 -11.85
N THR A 332 4.93 -2.41 -11.70
CA THR A 332 3.75 -2.75 -10.90
C THR A 332 2.57 -2.90 -11.85
N CYS A 333 1.93 -4.06 -11.80
CA CYS A 333 0.79 -4.39 -12.63
C CYS A 333 -0.42 -4.78 -11.77
N ARG A 334 -1.63 -4.55 -12.30
CA ARG A 334 -2.90 -5.10 -11.78
C ARG A 334 -3.29 -4.66 -10.38
N ASN A 335 -2.69 -3.58 -9.89
CA ASN A 335 -3.04 -3.03 -8.57
C ASN A 335 -4.43 -2.36 -8.56
N ARG A 336 -5.00 -2.10 -9.75
CA ARG A 336 -6.27 -1.38 -9.95
C ARG A 336 -7.41 -2.20 -10.51
N ASP A 337 -7.12 -3.32 -11.17
CA ASP A 337 -8.14 -4.15 -11.85
C ASP A 337 -9.18 -4.72 -10.88
N VAL A 338 -8.91 -4.60 -9.59
CA VAL A 338 -9.83 -4.94 -8.51
C VAL A 338 -11.06 -4.04 -8.46
N THR A 339 -10.89 -2.78 -8.82
CA THR A 339 -11.99 -1.79 -8.82
C THR A 339 -12.85 -1.87 -10.08
N ASP A 340 -12.28 -2.32 -11.20
CA ASP A 340 -12.97 -2.41 -12.49
C ASP A 340 -13.73 -3.73 -12.69
N GLY A 341 -13.71 -4.60 -11.68
CA GLY A 341 -14.57 -5.80 -11.62
C GLY A 341 -14.12 -6.99 -12.45
N ARG A 342 -12.90 -6.99 -13.00
CA ARG A 342 -12.33 -8.13 -13.74
C ARG A 342 -10.91 -8.45 -13.27
N PRO A 343 -10.75 -9.05 -12.09
CA PRO A 343 -9.43 -9.46 -11.63
C PRO A 343 -8.85 -10.56 -12.54
N TYR A 344 -7.54 -10.57 -12.68
CA TYR A 344 -6.85 -11.68 -13.33
C TYR A 344 -6.94 -12.93 -12.45
N ILE A 345 -7.65 -13.95 -12.95
CA ILE A 345 -7.91 -15.18 -12.21
C ILE A 345 -6.92 -16.27 -12.65
N ILE A 346 -6.32 -16.91 -11.67
CA ILE A 346 -5.46 -18.08 -11.86
C ILE A 346 -6.03 -19.27 -11.09
N GLU A 347 -5.80 -20.49 -11.61
CA GLU A 347 -6.10 -21.74 -10.91
C GLU A 347 -4.80 -22.44 -10.54
N VAL A 348 -4.62 -22.69 -9.26
CA VAL A 348 -3.49 -23.45 -8.72
C VAL A 348 -3.96 -24.83 -8.34
N ARG A 349 -3.50 -25.85 -9.07
CA ARG A 349 -3.88 -27.24 -8.85
C ARG A 349 -2.86 -27.98 -7.99
N PRO A 350 -3.32 -28.95 -7.17
CA PRO A 350 -2.42 -29.74 -6.34
C PRO A 350 -1.31 -30.40 -7.16
N GLY A 351 -0.07 -30.28 -6.69
CA GLY A 351 1.10 -30.89 -7.33
C GLY A 351 1.50 -30.32 -8.68
N GLN A 352 0.78 -29.31 -9.20
CA GLN A 352 1.05 -28.71 -10.50
C GLN A 352 1.73 -27.35 -10.38
N THR A 353 2.40 -26.93 -11.46
CA THR A 353 2.96 -25.59 -11.61
C THR A 353 2.06 -24.75 -12.49
N THR A 354 1.60 -23.61 -11.98
CA THR A 354 0.83 -22.60 -12.70
C THR A 354 1.77 -21.47 -13.14
N LEU A 355 1.81 -21.19 -14.45
CA LEU A 355 2.58 -20.07 -15.00
C LEU A 355 1.76 -18.78 -14.86
N LEU A 356 2.33 -17.80 -14.18
CA LEU A 356 1.77 -16.46 -14.02
C LEU A 356 2.32 -15.56 -15.14
N LYS A 357 1.49 -15.23 -16.12
CA LYS A 357 1.83 -14.41 -17.29
C LYS A 357 1.51 -12.93 -17.03
N VAL A 358 2.24 -12.29 -16.13
CA VAL A 358 2.07 -10.88 -15.74
C VAL A 358 3.43 -10.19 -15.78
N GLY A 359 3.46 -8.90 -16.09
CA GLY A 359 4.71 -8.13 -16.17
C GLY A 359 5.25 -8.03 -17.60
N SER A 360 6.56 -7.94 -17.76
CA SER A 360 7.20 -7.81 -19.08
C SER A 360 6.99 -9.04 -19.98
N PRO A 361 6.99 -8.89 -21.33
CA PRO A 361 7.17 -7.63 -22.06
C PRO A 361 5.97 -6.69 -21.96
N LEU A 362 6.21 -5.39 -22.11
CA LEU A 362 5.16 -4.38 -22.04
C LEU A 362 4.78 -3.88 -23.43
N THR A 363 3.54 -3.37 -23.53
CA THR A 363 3.05 -2.68 -24.73
C THR A 363 2.60 -1.28 -24.34
N ALA A 364 3.04 -0.26 -25.09
CA ALA A 364 2.54 1.10 -24.98
C ALA A 364 1.37 1.28 -25.95
N ASN A 365 0.20 1.57 -25.41
CA ASN A 365 -1.04 1.76 -26.16
C ASN A 365 -1.29 3.25 -26.36
N LEU A 366 -1.22 3.71 -27.59
CA LEU A 366 -1.51 5.08 -27.99
C LEU A 366 -2.96 5.18 -28.44
N THR A 367 -3.70 6.16 -27.89
CA THR A 367 -5.06 6.49 -28.30
C THR A 367 -5.15 7.96 -28.68
N ALA A 368 -6.11 8.31 -29.54
CA ALA A 368 -6.39 9.69 -29.95
C ALA A 368 -7.89 9.97 -29.87
N ARG A 369 -8.25 11.14 -29.35
CA ARG A 369 -9.63 11.62 -29.30
C ARG A 369 -9.68 13.06 -29.78
N GLN A 370 -10.41 13.30 -30.87
CA GLN A 370 -10.69 14.64 -31.37
C GLN A 370 -11.86 15.27 -30.62
N ALA A 371 -11.71 16.53 -30.22
CA ALA A 371 -12.78 17.37 -29.70
C ALA A 371 -12.57 18.80 -30.21
N GLY A 372 -13.46 19.25 -31.10
CA GLY A 372 -13.28 20.50 -31.84
C GLY A 372 -11.97 20.49 -32.63
N GLY A 373 -11.26 21.59 -32.66
CA GLY A 373 -9.97 21.75 -33.35
C GLY A 373 -8.76 21.16 -32.59
N THR A 374 -8.98 20.26 -31.62
CA THR A 374 -7.88 19.70 -30.81
C THR A 374 -7.97 18.17 -30.76
N VAL A 375 -6.83 17.49 -30.92
CA VAL A 375 -6.70 16.06 -30.64
C VAL A 375 -5.97 15.86 -29.32
N THR A 376 -6.55 15.07 -28.45
CA THR A 376 -5.91 14.63 -27.21
C THR A 376 -5.39 13.21 -27.42
N PHE A 377 -4.07 13.05 -27.29
CA PHE A 377 -3.39 11.76 -27.29
C PHE A 377 -3.21 11.29 -25.86
N GLN A 378 -3.38 9.98 -25.64
CA GLN A 378 -3.08 9.33 -24.36
C GLN A 378 -2.29 8.05 -24.60
N VAL A 379 -1.31 7.80 -23.73
CA VAL A 379 -0.50 6.59 -23.70
C VAL A 379 -0.71 5.90 -22.37
N THR A 380 -1.08 4.63 -22.45
CA THR A 380 -1.17 3.69 -21.32
C THR A 380 -0.28 2.49 -21.61
N PHE A 381 0.03 1.72 -20.58
CA PHE A 381 0.86 0.52 -20.73
C PHE A 381 0.08 -0.71 -20.28
N THR A 382 0.29 -1.81 -21.01
CA THR A 382 -0.24 -3.12 -20.65
C THR A 382 0.90 -4.14 -20.54
N ASP A 383 0.70 -5.14 -19.70
CA ASP A 383 1.61 -6.27 -19.55
C ASP A 383 1.41 -7.34 -20.64
N ALA A 384 2.17 -8.43 -20.55
CA ALA A 384 2.15 -9.53 -21.52
C ALA A 384 0.78 -10.19 -21.72
N ASP A 385 -0.11 -10.09 -20.73
CA ASP A 385 -1.47 -10.65 -20.76
C ASP A 385 -2.55 -9.57 -21.03
N GLY A 386 -2.13 -8.34 -21.33
CA GLY A 386 -3.02 -7.22 -21.63
C GLY A 386 -3.55 -6.48 -20.40
N GLY A 387 -3.10 -6.82 -19.19
CA GLY A 387 -3.49 -6.14 -17.97
C GLY A 387 -2.80 -4.78 -17.81
N ALA A 388 -3.45 -3.88 -17.09
CA ALA A 388 -2.93 -2.53 -16.85
C ALA A 388 -1.62 -2.53 -16.06
N VAL A 389 -0.70 -1.67 -16.46
CA VAL A 389 0.52 -1.35 -15.72
C VAL A 389 0.29 -0.07 -14.95
N ASP A 390 0.44 -0.13 -13.63
CA ASP A 390 0.14 0.97 -12.72
C ASP A 390 1.35 1.85 -12.42
N ALA A 391 2.55 1.27 -12.42
CA ALA A 391 3.77 2.00 -12.21
C ALA A 391 4.96 1.38 -12.94
N LEU A 392 5.81 2.25 -13.49
CA LEU A 392 7.13 1.94 -14.03
C LEU A 392 8.15 2.80 -13.29
N GLN A 393 9.09 2.15 -12.60
CA GLN A 393 10.18 2.81 -11.90
C GLN A 393 11.51 2.42 -12.55
N THR A 394 12.41 3.38 -12.65
CA THR A 394 13.77 3.17 -13.15
C THR A 394 14.77 3.70 -12.14
N ASN A 395 16.03 3.32 -12.26
CA ASN A 395 17.14 3.86 -11.45
C ASN A 395 17.53 5.31 -11.84
N ARG A 396 16.71 6.00 -12.63
CA ARG A 396 16.90 7.42 -12.96
C ARG A 396 16.61 8.29 -11.74
N SER A 397 17.16 9.49 -11.73
CA SER A 397 17.04 10.41 -10.59
C SER A 397 15.60 10.83 -10.27
N ASP A 398 14.70 10.77 -11.23
CA ASP A 398 13.28 11.05 -11.09
C ASP A 398 12.44 9.82 -10.68
N GLY A 399 13.03 8.63 -10.69
CA GLY A 399 12.37 7.36 -10.33
C GLY A 399 11.27 6.90 -11.29
N LEU A 400 10.94 7.69 -12.32
CA LEU A 400 9.88 7.40 -13.29
C LEU A 400 10.48 7.08 -14.68
N ALA A 401 9.71 6.36 -15.50
CA ALA A 401 10.02 6.22 -16.92
C ALA A 401 9.98 7.60 -17.60
N ALA A 402 10.90 7.86 -18.52
CA ALA A 402 10.90 9.12 -19.26
C ALA A 402 9.62 9.24 -20.09
N ALA A 403 9.04 10.44 -20.11
CA ALA A 403 7.88 10.71 -20.95
C ALA A 403 8.23 10.48 -22.43
N PRO A 404 7.43 9.70 -23.18
CA PRO A 404 7.65 9.44 -24.59
C PRO A 404 7.51 10.71 -25.44
N ASP A 405 8.13 10.71 -26.61
CA ASP A 405 7.88 11.70 -27.66
C ASP A 405 6.80 11.18 -28.61
N LEU A 406 5.99 12.07 -29.15
CA LEU A 406 4.95 11.81 -30.13
C LEU A 406 5.32 12.50 -31.44
N GLU A 407 5.33 11.74 -32.54
CA GLU A 407 5.47 12.26 -33.90
C GLU A 407 4.16 12.03 -34.66
N ILE A 408 3.66 13.04 -35.37
CA ILE A 408 2.47 12.95 -36.23
C ILE A 408 2.85 13.20 -37.66
N HIS A 409 2.44 12.30 -38.57
CA HIS A 409 2.71 12.35 -39.99
C HIS A 409 1.41 12.33 -40.81
N ASP A 410 1.41 12.99 -41.95
CA ASP A 410 0.35 12.87 -42.95
C ASP A 410 0.49 11.58 -43.79
N ALA A 411 -0.47 11.33 -44.67
CA ALA A 411 -0.48 10.16 -45.54
C ALA A 411 0.73 10.08 -46.48
N ALA A 412 1.40 11.22 -46.78
CA ALA A 412 2.61 11.30 -47.57
C ALA A 412 3.89 11.10 -46.74
N GLY A 413 3.78 10.85 -45.43
CA GLY A 413 4.89 10.68 -44.49
C GLY A 413 5.57 11.99 -44.07
N ARG A 414 4.98 13.14 -44.38
CA ARG A 414 5.50 14.44 -43.96
C ARG A 414 5.17 14.67 -42.48
N SER A 415 6.18 15.06 -41.70
CA SER A 415 5.98 15.38 -40.28
C SER A 415 5.17 16.65 -40.10
N LEU A 416 4.08 16.57 -39.39
CA LEU A 416 3.20 17.67 -39.00
C LEU A 416 3.45 18.18 -37.60
N PHE A 417 3.95 17.32 -36.71
CA PHE A 417 4.19 17.65 -35.32
C PHE A 417 5.18 16.69 -34.67
N VAL A 418 6.02 17.24 -33.80
CA VAL A 418 6.87 16.49 -32.86
C VAL A 418 6.74 17.14 -31.48
N GLY A 419 6.41 16.38 -30.47
CA GLY A 419 6.26 16.91 -29.11
C GLY A 419 6.35 15.83 -28.05
N LYS A 420 6.63 16.25 -26.83
CA LYS A 420 6.78 15.38 -25.67
C LYS A 420 5.45 15.25 -24.91
N LEU A 421 5.05 14.03 -24.58
CA LEU A 421 3.89 13.81 -23.74
C LEU A 421 4.18 14.27 -22.30
N SER A 422 3.13 14.72 -21.60
CA SER A 422 3.21 15.10 -20.19
C SER A 422 2.60 14.00 -19.33
N PHE A 423 3.23 13.73 -18.19
CA PHE A 423 2.69 12.80 -17.20
C PHE A 423 1.46 13.42 -16.54
N SER A 424 0.31 12.74 -16.62
CA SER A 424 -0.96 13.21 -16.07
C SER A 424 -1.41 12.46 -14.81
N GLY A 425 -0.49 11.72 -14.19
CA GLY A 425 -0.78 10.83 -13.05
C GLY A 425 -1.17 9.42 -13.49
N GLN A 426 -1.12 8.48 -12.57
CA GLN A 426 -1.57 7.09 -12.77
C GLN A 426 -0.95 6.39 -14.00
N LEU A 427 0.33 6.67 -14.31
CA LEU A 427 1.06 6.18 -15.48
C LEU A 427 0.35 6.45 -16.83
N ILE A 428 -0.41 7.52 -16.91
CA ILE A 428 -1.00 8.01 -18.13
C ILE A 428 -0.18 9.21 -18.61
N TYR A 429 0.32 9.12 -19.83
CA TYR A 429 0.96 10.26 -20.48
C TYR A 429 -0.02 10.84 -21.47
N SER A 430 -0.11 12.17 -21.54
CA SER A 430 -1.03 12.85 -22.45
C SER A 430 -0.41 14.03 -23.14
N LEU A 431 -0.96 14.36 -24.32
CA LEU A 431 -0.60 15.53 -25.10
C LEU A 431 -1.85 16.07 -25.80
N ARG A 432 -2.05 17.38 -25.76
CA ARG A 432 -3.04 18.08 -26.55
C ARG A 432 -2.38 18.71 -27.76
N TRP A 433 -2.84 18.34 -28.95
CA TRP A 433 -2.37 18.89 -30.20
C TRP A 433 -3.48 19.72 -30.87
N PRO A 434 -3.32 21.04 -30.94
CA PRO A 434 -4.20 21.88 -31.76
C PRO A 434 -3.97 21.51 -33.23
N VAL A 435 -5.04 21.15 -33.91
CA VAL A 435 -4.95 20.77 -35.32
C VAL A 435 -4.69 22.03 -36.17
N PRO A 436 -3.58 22.08 -36.96
CA PRO A 436 -3.33 23.24 -37.80
C PRO A 436 -4.40 23.41 -38.86
N ALA A 437 -4.68 24.65 -39.25
CA ALA A 437 -5.65 24.95 -40.30
C ALA A 437 -5.24 24.23 -41.63
N GLY A 438 -6.25 23.63 -42.28
CA GLY A 438 -6.05 22.89 -43.53
C GLY A 438 -5.53 21.44 -43.36
N VAL A 439 -5.31 20.97 -42.13
CA VAL A 439 -4.98 19.56 -41.87
C VAL A 439 -6.29 18.77 -41.72
N SER A 440 -6.46 17.76 -42.61
CA SER A 440 -7.61 16.85 -42.58
C SER A 440 -7.21 15.50 -43.19
N GLY A 441 -8.06 14.49 -42.99
CA GLY A 441 -7.85 13.14 -43.51
C GLY A 441 -7.06 12.21 -42.61
N GLU A 442 -6.52 11.14 -43.16
CA GLU A 442 -5.80 10.09 -42.42
C GLU A 442 -4.39 10.54 -42.01
N LEU A 443 -4.10 10.40 -40.73
CA LEU A 443 -2.82 10.71 -40.11
C LEU A 443 -2.27 9.50 -39.38
N THR A 444 -0.98 9.48 -39.13
CA THR A 444 -0.30 8.46 -38.33
C THR A 444 0.45 9.10 -37.18
N ALA A 445 0.18 8.64 -35.96
CA ALA A 445 0.92 9.03 -34.76
C ALA A 445 1.84 7.89 -34.31
N THR A 446 3.09 8.21 -34.00
CA THR A 446 4.12 7.25 -33.59
C THR A 446 4.78 7.69 -32.30
N LEU A 447 4.94 6.76 -31.37
CA LEU A 447 5.70 6.99 -30.13
C LEU A 447 7.20 6.77 -30.40
N LYS A 448 8.02 7.66 -29.88
CA LYS A 448 9.48 7.59 -29.87
C LYS A 448 10.01 7.69 -28.45
N ASN A 449 11.24 7.26 -28.26
CA ASN A 449 11.94 7.37 -26.98
C ASN A 449 11.15 6.80 -25.80
N VAL A 450 10.41 5.71 -26.04
CA VAL A 450 9.70 4.99 -24.97
C VAL A 450 10.72 4.20 -24.16
N VAL A 451 11.06 4.72 -22.99
CA VAL A 451 12.10 4.16 -22.13
C VAL A 451 11.47 3.62 -20.85
N GLY A 452 11.78 2.38 -20.53
CA GLY A 452 11.35 1.71 -19.30
C GLY A 452 12.43 0.78 -18.75
N PRO A 453 12.15 0.08 -17.66
CA PRO A 453 13.08 -0.90 -17.09
C PRO A 453 13.21 -2.18 -17.92
N CYS A 454 12.36 -2.37 -18.93
CA CYS A 454 12.35 -3.49 -19.86
C CYS A 454 11.99 -3.01 -21.27
N PRO A 455 12.14 -3.87 -22.31
CA PRO A 455 11.63 -3.57 -23.66
C PRO A 455 10.14 -3.29 -23.65
N ILE A 456 9.74 -2.22 -24.35
CA ILE A 456 8.34 -1.79 -24.49
C ILE A 456 8.01 -1.76 -25.97
N ALA A 457 7.04 -2.57 -26.39
CA ALA A 457 6.54 -2.57 -27.77
C ALA A 457 5.65 -1.35 -28.02
N THR A 458 5.73 -0.79 -29.20
CA THR A 458 4.90 0.33 -29.66
C THR A 458 4.31 0.03 -31.02
N THR A 459 3.07 0.45 -31.24
CA THR A 459 2.42 0.35 -32.55
C THR A 459 1.99 1.74 -33.01
N PRO A 460 2.25 2.16 -34.26
CA PRO A 460 1.75 3.40 -34.81
C PRO A 460 0.21 3.43 -34.78
N LEU A 461 -0.36 4.54 -34.38
CA LEU A 461 -1.80 4.78 -34.39
C LEU A 461 -2.21 5.50 -35.66
N ARG A 462 -3.12 4.93 -36.44
CA ARG A 462 -3.80 5.64 -37.54
C ARG A 462 -5.09 6.26 -37.01
N PHE A 463 -5.34 7.51 -37.37
CA PHE A 463 -6.54 8.24 -36.97
C PHE A 463 -6.92 9.26 -38.05
N THR A 464 -8.18 9.68 -38.07
CA THR A 464 -8.71 10.59 -39.07
C THR A 464 -9.11 11.92 -38.43
N ILE A 465 -8.70 13.03 -39.04
CA ILE A 465 -9.18 14.35 -38.69
C ILE A 465 -10.42 14.68 -39.52
N SER A 466 -11.55 14.88 -38.81
CA SER A 466 -12.80 15.35 -39.41
C SER A 466 -12.82 16.87 -39.45
N THR A 467 -13.34 17.42 -40.58
CA THR A 467 -13.52 18.86 -40.77
C THR A 467 -14.80 19.36 -40.12
N ASP A 468 -15.72 18.48 -39.67
CA ASP A 468 -17.05 18.83 -39.16
C ASP A 468 -17.07 19.48 -37.76
N GLY A 469 -15.93 19.89 -37.24
CA GLY A 469 -15.77 20.48 -35.89
C GLY A 469 -14.87 21.71 -35.82
N GLN A 470 -14.55 22.34 -36.95
CA GLN A 470 -13.76 23.60 -36.99
C GLN A 470 -14.62 24.82 -36.95
#